data_7db2587bcf9d18005f833f78ae847bca
#
_entry.id   7db2587bcf9d18005f833f78ae847bca
#
_cell.length_a   1.000
_cell.length_b   1.000
_cell.length_c   1.000
_cell.angle_alpha   90.00
_cell.angle_beta   90.00
_cell.angle_gamma   90.00
#
_symmetry.space_group_name_H-M   'P 1'
#
loop_
_entity.id
_entity.type
_entity.pdbx_description
1 polymer ?
#
loop_
_entity_poly.entity_id
_entity_poly.type
_entity_poly.pdbx_seq_one_letter_code
_entity_poly.pdbx_strand_id
1 'polypeptide(L)'
;MRPVTMQMIADEVGFSKNTVSLALRDDPSISAPTRELIRKTADRLGYRPNAIVSHLIAQLRAGRTARFQAKLALINAHRDPKAFKAHATIPAYVEGCERRGLQLGYSFDPFWLHDPKLKAESLIRILKTRGIKGIILVGLMDSNQLPAHLQPVWNEFPCVVTGVRTRDPALSFSCVDHHDLVIQA
;
A
#
# COMPACT_ATOMS: atom_id res chain seq x y z
N MET A 1 32.45 29.72 -6.15
CA MET A 1 32.04 28.65 -7.12
C MET A 1 30.67 28.13 -6.72
N ARG A 2 29.71 28.13 -7.64
CA ARG A 2 28.39 27.53 -7.34
C ARG A 2 28.55 25.97 -7.29
N PRO A 3 27.98 25.30 -6.28
CA PRO A 3 28.04 23.85 -6.23
C PRO A 3 27.28 23.25 -7.41
N VAL A 4 27.86 22.20 -8.02
CA VAL A 4 27.23 21.44 -9.10
C VAL A 4 26.00 20.73 -8.57
N THR A 5 24.88 20.82 -9.29
CA THR A 5 23.59 20.24 -8.90
C THR A 5 23.18 19.09 -9.80
N MET A 6 22.30 18.20 -9.32
CA MET A 6 21.71 17.14 -10.17
C MET A 6 20.95 17.72 -11.37
N GLN A 7 20.42 18.96 -11.27
CA GLN A 7 19.77 19.61 -12.40
C GLN A 7 20.75 19.90 -13.52
N MET A 8 21.95 20.38 -13.21
CA MET A 8 22.99 20.61 -14.22
C MET A 8 23.42 19.35 -14.94
N ILE A 9 23.47 18.20 -14.22
CA ILE A 9 23.72 16.89 -14.85
C ILE A 9 22.57 16.52 -15.77
N ALA A 10 21.34 16.68 -15.31
CA ALA A 10 20.12 16.38 -16.06
C ALA A 10 20.05 17.14 -17.38
N ASP A 11 20.33 18.45 -17.32
CA ASP A 11 20.34 19.35 -18.49
C ASP A 11 21.42 18.96 -19.50
N GLU A 12 22.58 18.49 -19.02
CA GLU A 12 23.70 18.08 -19.88
C GLU A 12 23.47 16.74 -20.57
N VAL A 13 22.86 15.77 -19.87
CA VAL A 13 22.62 14.43 -20.43
C VAL A 13 21.27 14.26 -21.10
N GLY A 14 20.40 15.27 -21.05
CA GLY A 14 19.06 15.24 -21.63
C GLY A 14 18.06 14.33 -20.92
N PHE A 15 18.29 14.02 -19.63
CA PHE A 15 17.39 13.20 -18.83
C PHE A 15 16.73 14.01 -17.73
N SER A 16 15.64 13.47 -17.15
CA SER A 16 15.00 14.12 -16.01
C SER A 16 15.90 14.06 -14.76
N LYS A 17 15.77 15.05 -13.87
CA LYS A 17 16.43 15.04 -12.55
C LYS A 17 16.14 13.77 -11.75
N ASN A 18 14.95 13.19 -11.93
CA ASN A 18 14.58 11.92 -11.28
C ASN A 18 15.39 10.75 -11.85
N THR A 19 15.54 10.68 -13.18
CA THR A 19 16.37 9.68 -13.85
C THR A 19 17.83 9.77 -13.39
N VAL A 20 18.39 10.97 -13.32
CA VAL A 20 19.75 11.21 -12.78
C VAL A 20 19.85 10.73 -11.32
N SER A 21 18.88 11.06 -10.50
CA SER A 21 18.84 10.63 -9.08
C SER A 21 18.78 9.10 -8.92
N LEU A 22 18.02 8.41 -9.76
CA LEU A 22 17.94 6.94 -9.78
C LEU A 22 19.24 6.31 -10.27
N ALA A 23 19.81 6.83 -11.36
CA ALA A 23 21.07 6.32 -11.93
C ALA A 23 22.26 6.45 -10.96
N LEU A 24 22.39 7.58 -10.25
CA LEU A 24 23.45 7.80 -9.26
C LEU A 24 23.30 6.90 -8.01
N ARG A 25 22.15 6.28 -7.81
CA ARG A 25 21.88 5.32 -6.71
C ARG A 25 21.88 3.86 -7.15
N ASP A 26 22.29 3.58 -8.38
CA ASP A 26 22.29 2.23 -8.95
C ASP A 26 20.93 1.56 -9.05
N ASP A 27 19.87 2.34 -9.18
CA ASP A 27 18.51 1.79 -9.27
C ASP A 27 18.40 0.89 -10.52
N PRO A 28 17.92 -0.35 -10.37
CA PRO A 28 17.83 -1.31 -11.47
C PRO A 28 16.83 -0.91 -12.57
N SER A 29 15.94 0.03 -12.31
CA SER A 29 15.01 0.56 -13.31
C SER A 29 15.69 1.38 -14.40
N ILE A 30 16.95 1.82 -14.18
CA ILE A 30 17.75 2.56 -15.17
C ILE A 30 18.73 1.60 -15.85
N SER A 31 18.77 1.62 -17.19
CA SER A 31 19.68 0.76 -17.97
C SER A 31 21.15 1.01 -17.62
N ALA A 32 21.99 -0.02 -17.69
CA ALA A 32 23.42 0.08 -17.40
C ALA A 32 24.14 1.14 -18.25
N PRO A 33 23.91 1.27 -19.58
CA PRO A 33 24.51 2.34 -20.38
C PRO A 33 24.12 3.74 -19.91
N THR A 34 22.86 3.92 -19.55
CA THR A 34 22.36 5.23 -19.06
C THR A 34 22.99 5.59 -17.71
N ARG A 35 23.12 4.60 -16.80
CA ARG A 35 23.79 4.82 -15.51
C ARG A 35 25.24 5.25 -15.70
N GLU A 36 25.95 4.57 -16.60
CA GLU A 36 27.36 4.87 -16.88
C GLU A 36 27.54 6.27 -17.48
N LEU A 37 26.69 6.66 -18.43
CA LEU A 37 26.71 8.01 -19.02
C LEU A 37 26.51 9.08 -17.95
N ILE A 38 25.50 8.91 -17.08
CA ILE A 38 25.18 9.86 -16.01
C ILE A 38 26.32 9.96 -15.00
N ARG A 39 26.97 8.84 -14.63
CA ARG A 39 28.12 8.84 -13.72
C ARG A 39 29.31 9.57 -14.30
N LYS A 40 29.70 9.25 -15.54
CA LYS A 40 30.80 9.93 -16.22
C LYS A 40 30.57 11.44 -16.31
N THR A 41 29.35 11.84 -16.60
CA THR A 41 29.00 13.28 -16.62
C THR A 41 29.06 13.91 -15.24
N ALA A 42 28.57 13.23 -14.22
CA ALA A 42 28.64 13.70 -12.84
C ALA A 42 30.09 13.89 -12.37
N ASP A 43 30.97 12.91 -12.64
CA ASP A 43 32.39 12.98 -12.31
C ASP A 43 33.08 14.11 -13.07
N ARG A 44 32.82 14.26 -14.36
CA ARG A 44 33.38 15.32 -15.19
C ARG A 44 32.99 16.72 -14.71
N LEU A 45 31.74 16.89 -14.28
CA LEU A 45 31.25 18.15 -13.73
C LEU A 45 31.73 18.40 -12.28
N GLY A 46 32.36 17.40 -11.66
CA GLY A 46 32.77 17.47 -10.26
C GLY A 46 31.62 17.39 -9.27
N TYR A 47 30.51 16.75 -9.67
CA TYR A 47 29.39 16.54 -8.77
C TYR A 47 29.79 15.57 -7.65
N ARG A 48 29.73 16.04 -6.43
CA ARG A 48 29.88 15.18 -5.24
C ARG A 48 28.54 15.09 -4.54
N PRO A 49 27.95 13.86 -4.44
CA PRO A 49 26.79 13.65 -3.59
C PRO A 49 27.12 14.17 -2.20
N ASN A 50 26.35 15.13 -1.69
CA ASN A 50 26.53 15.53 -0.30
C ASN A 50 26.04 14.37 0.58
N ALA A 51 26.99 13.60 1.10
CA ALA A 51 26.70 12.43 1.93
C ALA A 51 25.83 12.79 3.13
N ILE A 52 26.00 14.00 3.71
CA ILE A 52 25.19 14.50 4.81
C ILE A 52 23.74 14.73 4.35
N VAL A 53 23.55 15.36 3.19
CA VAL A 53 22.22 15.60 2.62
C VAL A 53 21.57 14.29 2.19
N SER A 54 22.32 13.38 1.58
CA SER A 54 21.83 12.05 1.21
C SER A 54 21.44 11.24 2.44
N HIS A 55 22.25 11.28 3.50
CA HIS A 55 21.95 10.62 4.77
C HIS A 55 20.75 11.27 5.48
N LEU A 56 20.67 12.60 5.50
CA LEU A 56 19.54 13.34 6.07
C LEU A 56 18.23 13.07 5.32
N ILE A 57 18.28 13.03 3.98
CA ILE A 57 17.12 12.65 3.15
C ILE A 57 16.74 11.18 3.36
N ALA A 58 17.72 10.28 3.52
CA ALA A 58 17.47 8.88 3.87
C ALA A 58 16.87 8.76 5.26
N GLN A 59 17.37 9.50 6.25
CA GLN A 59 16.80 9.56 7.60
C GLN A 59 15.41 10.21 7.62
N LEU A 60 15.18 11.28 6.86
CA LEU A 60 13.87 11.89 6.70
C LEU A 60 12.87 10.96 5.98
N ARG A 61 13.34 10.08 5.11
CA ARG A 61 12.52 9.03 4.48
C ARG A 61 12.31 7.83 5.39
N ALA A 62 13.32 7.43 6.16
CA ALA A 62 13.22 6.37 7.17
C ALA A 62 12.48 6.84 8.45
N GLY A 63 12.61 8.11 8.81
CA GLY A 63 11.90 8.76 9.93
C GLY A 63 10.57 9.43 9.52
N ARG A 64 10.14 9.31 8.27
CA ARG A 64 8.75 9.52 7.92
C ARG A 64 7.96 8.33 8.48
N THR A 65 7.63 8.39 9.75
CA THR A 65 6.33 7.87 10.18
C THR A 65 5.34 8.47 9.21
N ALA A 66 4.73 7.62 8.41
CA ALA A 66 3.81 8.07 7.38
C ALA A 66 2.80 8.99 8.09
N ARG A 67 2.72 10.25 7.64
CA ARG A 67 1.77 11.21 8.22
C ARG A 67 0.43 10.52 8.24
N PHE A 68 -0.20 10.44 9.41
CA PHE A 68 -1.51 9.80 9.56
C PHE A 68 -2.45 10.29 8.45
N GLN A 69 -2.94 9.36 7.64
CA GLN A 69 -3.84 9.64 6.53
C GLN A 69 -5.29 9.44 6.95
N ALA A 70 -5.60 8.25 7.42
CA ALA A 70 -6.94 7.89 7.86
C ALA A 70 -6.94 6.59 8.69
N LYS A 71 -8.08 6.34 9.32
CA LYS A 71 -8.41 5.07 9.94
C LYS A 71 -9.29 4.24 8.99
N LEU A 72 -9.00 2.94 8.89
CA LEU A 72 -9.74 1.99 8.08
C LEU A 72 -10.33 0.89 8.97
N ALA A 73 -11.47 0.33 8.58
CA ALA A 73 -11.98 -0.89 9.18
C ALA A 73 -11.33 -2.10 8.53
N LEU A 74 -10.82 -3.03 9.34
CA LEU A 74 -10.37 -4.34 8.87
C LEU A 74 -11.39 -5.37 9.33
N ILE A 75 -12.22 -5.86 8.41
CA ILE A 75 -13.36 -6.72 8.73
C ILE A 75 -13.01 -8.19 8.46
N ASN A 76 -13.05 -9.01 9.51
CA ASN A 76 -13.03 -10.46 9.38
C ASN A 76 -14.36 -10.93 8.75
N ALA A 77 -14.33 -11.34 7.50
CA ALA A 77 -15.47 -11.85 6.77
C ALA A 77 -15.62 -13.38 6.86
N HIS A 78 -14.73 -14.06 7.58
CA HIS A 78 -14.84 -15.47 7.86
C HIS A 78 -15.81 -15.74 9.00
N ARG A 79 -16.49 -16.91 8.98
CA ARG A 79 -17.47 -17.30 10.02
C ARG A 79 -16.84 -17.48 11.40
N ASP A 80 -15.59 -17.94 11.45
CA ASP A 80 -14.84 -18.03 12.70
C ASP A 80 -14.33 -16.64 13.11
N PRO A 81 -14.75 -16.12 14.28
CA PRO A 81 -14.29 -14.85 14.78
C PRO A 81 -12.77 -14.81 15.04
N LYS A 82 -12.14 -15.97 15.23
CA LYS A 82 -10.70 -16.10 15.48
C LYS A 82 -9.87 -16.25 14.20
N ALA A 83 -10.49 -16.21 13.01
CA ALA A 83 -9.81 -16.49 11.75
C ALA A 83 -8.62 -15.56 11.48
N PHE A 84 -8.64 -14.32 11.95
CA PHE A 84 -7.52 -13.39 11.85
C PHE A 84 -6.23 -13.88 12.54
N LYS A 85 -6.35 -14.83 13.47
CA LYS A 85 -5.21 -15.38 14.22
C LYS A 85 -5.00 -16.88 14.00
N ALA A 86 -6.07 -17.62 13.78
CA ALA A 86 -6.07 -19.08 13.85
C ALA A 86 -6.24 -19.78 12.48
N HIS A 87 -6.61 -19.04 11.43
CA HIS A 87 -6.77 -19.62 10.10
C HIS A 87 -5.41 -19.84 9.39
N ALA A 88 -5.32 -20.82 8.49
CA ALA A 88 -4.07 -21.15 7.81
C ALA A 88 -3.51 -20.02 6.92
N THR A 89 -4.38 -19.24 6.27
CA THR A 89 -3.96 -18.22 5.27
C THR A 89 -4.38 -16.79 5.64
N ILE A 90 -5.49 -16.61 6.34
CA ILE A 90 -6.04 -15.29 6.66
C ILE A 90 -5.06 -14.40 7.44
N PRO A 91 -4.30 -14.88 8.44
CA PRO A 91 -3.34 -14.05 9.16
C PRO A 91 -2.30 -13.38 8.27
N ALA A 92 -1.85 -14.05 7.20
CA ALA A 92 -0.90 -13.46 6.25
C ALA A 92 -1.48 -12.25 5.49
N TYR A 93 -2.75 -12.33 5.10
CA TYR A 93 -3.45 -11.18 4.50
C TYR A 93 -3.61 -10.02 5.48
N VAL A 94 -3.97 -10.32 6.73
CA VAL A 94 -4.13 -9.33 7.80
C VAL A 94 -2.81 -8.61 8.05
N GLU A 95 -1.73 -9.37 8.26
CA GLU A 95 -0.39 -8.82 8.48
C GLU A 95 0.08 -7.98 7.28
N GLY A 96 -0.15 -8.45 6.06
CA GLY A 96 0.15 -7.70 4.84
C GLY A 96 -0.58 -6.35 4.77
N CYS A 97 -1.88 -6.35 5.08
CA CYS A 97 -2.69 -5.14 5.14
C CYS A 97 -2.19 -4.18 6.22
N GLU A 98 -1.96 -4.66 7.44
CA GLU A 98 -1.51 -3.84 8.57
C GLU A 98 -0.12 -3.25 8.31
N ARG A 99 0.84 -4.06 7.88
CA ARG A 99 2.20 -3.63 7.56
C ARG A 99 2.21 -2.57 6.46
N ARG A 100 1.50 -2.81 5.35
CA ARG A 100 1.46 -1.86 4.24
C ARG A 100 0.66 -0.62 4.59
N GLY A 101 -0.45 -0.78 5.28
CA GLY A 101 -1.26 0.34 5.74
C GLY A 101 -0.48 1.28 6.66
N LEU A 102 0.24 0.72 7.63
CA LEU A 102 1.09 1.51 8.54
C LEU A 102 2.17 2.30 7.77
N GLN A 103 2.82 1.68 6.79
CA GLN A 103 3.80 2.36 5.92
C GLN A 103 3.19 3.54 5.14
N LEU A 104 1.91 3.47 4.82
CA LEU A 104 1.16 4.50 4.10
C LEU A 104 0.46 5.50 5.03
N GLY A 105 0.55 5.34 6.35
CA GLY A 105 -0.06 6.22 7.34
C GLY A 105 -1.51 5.88 7.69
N TYR A 106 -1.95 4.67 7.40
CA TYR A 106 -3.26 4.19 7.83
C TYR A 106 -3.17 3.42 9.14
N SER A 107 -4.20 3.52 9.96
CA SER A 107 -4.44 2.65 11.12
C SER A 107 -5.69 1.82 10.92
N PHE A 108 -5.83 0.72 11.65
CA PHE A 108 -6.92 -0.22 11.47
C PHE A 108 -7.70 -0.44 12.76
N ASP A 109 -9.03 -0.51 12.64
CA ASP A 109 -9.92 -1.00 13.67
C ASP A 109 -10.49 -2.36 13.21
N PRO A 110 -10.32 -3.45 13.97
CA PRO A 110 -10.83 -4.76 13.61
C PRO A 110 -12.33 -4.87 13.91
N PHE A 111 -13.05 -5.56 13.02
CA PHE A 111 -14.46 -5.91 13.15
C PHE A 111 -14.68 -7.36 12.72
N TRP A 112 -15.79 -7.95 13.14
CA TRP A 112 -16.22 -9.26 12.69
C TRP A 112 -17.57 -9.17 11.99
N LEU A 113 -17.64 -9.64 10.72
CA LEU A 113 -18.80 -9.49 9.86
C LEU A 113 -20.03 -10.25 10.36
N HIS A 114 -19.82 -11.41 10.98
CA HIS A 114 -20.87 -12.31 11.43
C HIS A 114 -21.24 -12.14 12.91
N ASP A 115 -20.89 -11.01 13.51
CA ASP A 115 -21.35 -10.70 14.87
C ASP A 115 -22.90 -10.60 14.87
N PRO A 116 -23.62 -11.44 15.65
CA PRO A 116 -25.08 -11.44 15.67
C PRO A 116 -25.71 -10.10 16.08
N LYS A 117 -24.94 -9.26 16.76
CA LYS A 117 -25.35 -7.93 17.21
C LYS A 117 -25.10 -6.84 16.16
N LEU A 118 -24.43 -7.18 15.05
CA LEU A 118 -24.05 -6.22 14.04
C LEU A 118 -25.22 -5.91 13.11
N LYS A 119 -25.80 -4.71 13.27
CA LYS A 119 -26.79 -4.14 12.37
C LYS A 119 -26.15 -3.08 11.50
N ALA A 120 -26.63 -2.90 10.26
CA ALA A 120 -26.08 -1.94 9.31
C ALA A 120 -26.00 -0.52 9.90
N GLU A 121 -27.09 -0.02 10.49
CA GLU A 121 -27.15 1.32 11.06
C GLU A 121 -26.17 1.50 12.22
N SER A 122 -26.03 0.46 13.05
CA SER A 122 -25.09 0.47 14.17
C SER A 122 -23.65 0.49 13.68
N LEU A 123 -23.32 -0.34 12.67
CA LEU A 123 -21.99 -0.37 12.07
C LEU A 123 -21.65 0.97 11.42
N ILE A 124 -22.54 1.53 10.60
CA ILE A 124 -22.35 2.84 9.95
C ILE A 124 -22.07 3.91 11.02
N ARG A 125 -22.87 3.95 12.09
CA ARG A 125 -22.67 4.90 13.18
C ARG A 125 -21.32 4.73 13.86
N ILE A 126 -20.91 3.49 14.15
CA ILE A 126 -19.60 3.21 14.76
C ILE A 126 -18.47 3.64 13.83
N LEU A 127 -18.53 3.31 12.54
CA LEU A 127 -17.53 3.66 11.57
C LEU A 127 -17.37 5.20 11.44
N LYS A 128 -18.50 5.93 11.36
CA LYS A 128 -18.51 7.40 11.33
C LYS A 128 -17.94 8.01 12.61
N THR A 129 -18.38 7.55 13.77
CA THR A 129 -17.92 8.06 15.08
C THR A 129 -16.42 7.83 15.29
N ARG A 130 -15.88 6.71 14.79
CA ARG A 130 -14.45 6.41 14.88
C ARG A 130 -13.62 7.06 13.76
N GLY A 131 -14.24 7.83 12.87
CA GLY A 131 -13.58 8.51 11.77
C GLY A 131 -13.02 7.58 10.70
N ILE A 132 -13.59 6.37 10.56
CA ILE A 132 -13.18 5.39 9.56
C ILE A 132 -13.57 5.89 8.18
N LYS A 133 -12.63 5.78 7.23
CA LYS A 133 -12.76 6.31 5.87
C LYS A 133 -12.94 5.24 4.79
N GLY A 134 -12.74 3.99 5.13
CA GLY A 134 -12.89 2.86 4.20
C GLY A 134 -12.82 1.52 4.90
N ILE A 135 -13.14 0.48 4.19
CA ILE A 135 -13.29 -0.89 4.71
C ILE A 135 -12.43 -1.84 3.88
N ILE A 136 -11.68 -2.69 4.55
CA ILE A 136 -11.01 -3.86 3.96
C ILE A 136 -11.64 -5.12 4.52
N LEU A 137 -12.18 -5.97 3.64
CA LEU A 137 -12.75 -7.26 4.00
C LEU A 137 -11.72 -8.36 3.72
N VAL A 138 -11.48 -9.22 4.70
CA VAL A 138 -10.52 -10.32 4.61
C VAL A 138 -11.19 -11.62 5.06
N GLY A 139 -10.93 -12.71 4.33
CA GLY A 139 -11.38 -14.05 4.74
C GLY A 139 -12.78 -14.42 4.29
N LEU A 140 -13.29 -13.81 3.23
CA LEU A 140 -14.55 -14.25 2.59
C LEU A 140 -14.27 -15.52 1.79
N MET A 141 -14.65 -16.69 2.33
CA MET A 141 -14.32 -18.00 1.74
C MET A 141 -15.53 -18.85 1.41
N ASP A 142 -16.64 -18.72 2.15
CA ASP A 142 -17.81 -19.60 2.01
C ASP A 142 -18.66 -19.26 0.78
N SER A 143 -18.73 -17.99 0.45
CA SER A 143 -19.47 -17.50 -0.72
C SER A 143 -18.89 -16.19 -1.20
N ASN A 144 -19.10 -15.88 -2.48
CA ASN A 144 -18.70 -14.57 -3.04
C ASN A 144 -19.77 -13.50 -2.82
N GLN A 145 -20.61 -13.66 -1.78
CA GLN A 145 -21.70 -12.75 -1.45
C GLN A 145 -21.51 -12.20 -0.03
N LEU A 146 -21.85 -10.96 0.15
CA LEU A 146 -21.90 -10.32 1.45
C LEU A 146 -23.32 -10.35 2.02
N PRO A 147 -23.47 -10.29 3.35
CA PRO A 147 -24.80 -10.29 3.97
C PRO A 147 -25.67 -9.14 3.46
N ALA A 148 -26.84 -9.47 2.89
CA ALA A 148 -27.74 -8.47 2.29
C ALA A 148 -28.19 -7.39 3.29
N HIS A 149 -28.35 -7.74 4.57
CA HIS A 149 -28.73 -6.78 5.62
C HIS A 149 -27.65 -5.71 5.90
N LEU A 150 -26.41 -5.92 5.41
CA LEU A 150 -25.33 -4.95 5.53
C LEU A 150 -25.12 -4.12 4.24
N GLN A 151 -25.96 -4.30 3.21
CA GLN A 151 -25.89 -3.53 1.96
C GLN A 151 -25.74 -2.01 2.16
N PRO A 152 -26.43 -1.36 3.13
CA PRO A 152 -26.25 0.07 3.35
C PRO A 152 -24.82 0.48 3.71
N VAL A 153 -24.05 -0.41 4.36
CA VAL A 153 -22.65 -0.16 4.72
C VAL A 153 -21.77 -0.05 3.49
N TRP A 154 -21.95 -0.96 2.54
CA TRP A 154 -21.18 -1.03 1.30
C TRP A 154 -21.49 0.13 0.35
N ASN A 155 -22.68 0.70 0.46
CA ASN A 155 -23.07 1.89 -0.29
C ASN A 155 -22.50 3.18 0.32
N GLU A 156 -22.26 3.18 1.63
CA GLU A 156 -21.82 4.37 2.38
C GLU A 156 -20.29 4.53 2.41
N PHE A 157 -19.54 3.42 2.38
CA PHE A 157 -18.09 3.43 2.53
C PHE A 157 -17.38 2.80 1.34
N PRO A 158 -16.23 3.35 0.91
CA PRO A 158 -15.34 2.66 -0.01
C PRO A 158 -14.90 1.32 0.56
N CYS A 159 -15.07 0.23 -0.20
CA CYS A 159 -14.79 -1.12 0.24
C CYS A 159 -13.87 -1.85 -0.73
N VAL A 160 -12.92 -2.62 -0.17
CA VAL A 160 -12.04 -3.53 -0.90
C VAL A 160 -12.10 -4.91 -0.26
N VAL A 161 -12.16 -5.96 -1.07
CA VAL A 161 -12.09 -7.35 -0.62
C VAL A 161 -10.73 -7.94 -0.99
N THR A 162 -10.12 -8.69 -0.09
CA THR A 162 -8.85 -9.39 -0.36
C THR A 162 -9.07 -10.87 -0.52
N GLY A 163 -8.35 -11.48 -1.47
CA GLY A 163 -8.31 -12.92 -1.70
C GLY A 163 -9.37 -13.46 -2.64
N VAL A 164 -10.55 -12.85 -2.73
CA VAL A 164 -11.65 -13.27 -3.60
C VAL A 164 -12.37 -12.07 -4.21
N ARG A 165 -13.06 -12.31 -5.31
CA ARG A 165 -13.94 -11.34 -5.94
C ARG A 165 -15.37 -11.54 -5.46
N THR A 166 -16.01 -10.50 -4.90
CA THR A 166 -17.44 -10.53 -4.59
C THR A 166 -18.30 -10.36 -5.84
N ARG A 167 -19.46 -11.00 -5.85
CA ARG A 167 -20.45 -10.90 -6.93
C ARG A 167 -21.61 -9.99 -6.57
N ASP A 168 -22.03 -10.04 -5.31
CA ASP A 168 -23.14 -9.26 -4.81
C ASP A 168 -22.86 -8.79 -3.37
N PRO A 169 -22.64 -7.47 -3.17
CA PRO A 169 -22.35 -6.47 -4.21
C PRO A 169 -20.99 -6.71 -4.88
N ALA A 170 -20.84 -6.24 -6.11
CA ALA A 170 -19.55 -6.25 -6.79
C ALA A 170 -18.67 -5.13 -6.23
N LEU A 171 -17.73 -5.48 -5.35
CA LEU A 171 -16.76 -4.56 -4.75
C LEU A 171 -15.42 -4.60 -5.48
N SER A 172 -14.62 -3.56 -5.28
CA SER A 172 -13.19 -3.60 -5.64
C SER A 172 -12.51 -4.76 -4.91
N PHE A 173 -11.58 -5.44 -5.57
CA PHE A 173 -10.90 -6.58 -4.98
C PHE A 173 -9.40 -6.58 -5.28
N SER A 174 -8.65 -7.26 -4.42
CA SER A 174 -7.23 -7.58 -4.59
C SER A 174 -7.05 -9.06 -4.34
N CYS A 175 -6.56 -9.79 -5.31
CA CYS A 175 -6.25 -11.23 -5.17
C CYS A 175 -4.93 -11.56 -5.85
N VAL A 176 -4.42 -12.75 -5.58
CA VAL A 176 -3.28 -13.32 -6.29
C VAL A 176 -3.70 -13.64 -7.72
N ASP A 177 -2.84 -13.34 -8.67
CA ASP A 177 -3.02 -13.82 -10.04
C ASP A 177 -2.66 -15.31 -10.11
N HIS A 178 -3.68 -16.14 -10.10
CA HIS A 178 -3.49 -17.60 -10.16
C HIS A 178 -2.95 -18.05 -11.51
N HIS A 179 -3.15 -17.30 -12.59
CA HIS A 179 -2.60 -17.63 -13.90
C HIS A 179 -1.08 -17.47 -13.90
N ASP A 180 -0.57 -16.38 -13.37
CA ASP A 180 0.87 -16.14 -13.24
C ASP A 180 1.55 -17.15 -12.30
N LEU A 181 0.87 -17.57 -11.23
CA LEU A 181 1.39 -18.60 -10.33
C LEU A 181 1.56 -19.97 -11.01
N VAL A 182 0.62 -20.35 -11.88
CA VAL A 182 0.69 -21.64 -12.60
C VAL A 182 1.78 -21.65 -13.67
N ILE A 183 2.05 -20.49 -14.29
CA ILE A 183 3.12 -20.37 -15.32
C ILE A 183 4.51 -20.42 -14.68
N GLN A 184 4.66 -19.99 -13.42
CA GLN A 184 5.94 -19.95 -12.71
C GLN A 184 6.25 -21.24 -11.92
N ALA A 185 5.31 -22.17 -11.82
CA ALA A 185 5.48 -23.46 -11.12
C ALA A 185 5.98 -24.56 -12.05
#